data_4fcaffcf6216419a21bf3b8684ea5b05
#
_entry.id   4fcaffcf6216419a21bf3b8684ea5b05
#
_cell.length_a   1.000
_cell.length_b   1.000
_cell.length_c   1.000
_cell.angle_alpha   90.00
_cell.angle_beta   90.00
_cell.angle_gamma   90.00
#
_symmetry.space_group_name_H-M   'P 1'
#
loop_
_entity.id
_entity.type
_entity.pdbx_description
1 polymer ?
#
loop_
_entity_poly.entity_id
_entity_poly.type
_entity_poly.pdbx_seq_one_letter_code
_entity_poly.pdbx_strand_id
1 'polypeptide(L)'
;MTVHRAEVAHHAAVQPRFALFAYGFRPFFLAAGLYALIAIAAWIWIYRSGLAPLPATPPQLWHGHEMLFGFIGAAIAGFLLTAVPSWTGARGFGGTPLIVLFAVWLAGRLAFAMAPWIPFALLAVCELALLPLLAGLIAPPLLRQRNRNTPLLAVLAAFWLADAVFLHAVYGADPGRARAALLVGIDLVLLLITVIGGRIVPAFTANALRLQGITVAPRTYKWLDRVAIASMVLLVIADAVPQVPSSWQAFIAAVAALAHAARLSGWQGLRTFSQPIVWSLHLAYAWLPVGLALRAVFLATGAQWAAHWLHALTIGAAALMILAVTTRASLGHAGRPLRVARPIAVAYGLLALAALVRVFLPSVPGIEYVRTVELSALAWLAAFALFVAVYTPILVRPRADGKPG
;
A
#
# COMPACT_ATOMS: atom_id res chain seq x y z
N MET A 1 64.49 19.02 3.96
CA MET A 1 63.09 19.41 3.80
C MET A 1 62.22 18.15 3.91
N THR A 2 61.75 17.90 5.10
CA THR A 2 60.94 16.70 5.46
C THR A 2 59.47 17.09 5.42
N VAL A 3 58.75 16.56 4.44
CA VAL A 3 57.33 16.82 4.26
C VAL A 3 56.56 15.89 5.23
N HIS A 4 55.95 16.46 6.25
CA HIS A 4 54.97 15.77 7.12
C HIS A 4 53.74 15.43 6.32
N ARG A 5 53.54 14.15 6.02
CA ARG A 5 52.21 13.61 5.64
C ARG A 5 51.34 13.58 6.89
N ALA A 6 50.40 14.49 6.98
CA ALA A 6 49.30 14.39 7.94
C ALA A 6 48.38 13.22 7.50
N GLU A 7 48.42 12.12 8.21
CA GLU A 7 47.42 11.05 8.15
C GLU A 7 46.10 11.60 8.68
N VAL A 8 45.15 11.87 7.75
CA VAL A 8 43.76 12.11 8.10
C VAL A 8 43.17 10.77 8.52
N ALA A 9 43.22 10.50 9.82
CA ALA A 9 42.48 9.38 10.41
C ALA A 9 40.99 9.60 10.17
N HIS A 10 40.41 8.94 9.15
CA HIS A 10 38.97 8.75 9.03
C HIS A 10 38.53 7.95 10.25
N HIS A 11 38.02 8.64 11.26
CA HIS A 11 37.23 7.99 12.31
C HIS A 11 36.03 7.34 11.62
N ALA A 12 36.12 6.03 11.39
CA ALA A 12 34.99 5.21 11.04
C ALA A 12 33.97 5.33 12.19
N ALA A 13 32.95 6.16 12.00
CA ALA A 13 31.89 6.30 12.97
C ALA A 13 31.34 4.90 13.23
N VAL A 14 31.41 4.43 14.48
CA VAL A 14 30.84 3.14 14.89
C VAL A 14 29.36 3.16 14.54
N GLN A 15 28.98 2.42 13.51
CA GLN A 15 27.59 2.36 13.10
C GLN A 15 26.78 1.69 14.22
N PRO A 16 25.64 2.25 14.63
CA PRO A 16 24.81 1.68 15.67
C PRO A 16 24.36 0.27 15.24
N ARG A 17 24.46 -0.71 16.13
CA ARG A 17 24.03 -2.10 15.85
C ARG A 17 22.54 -2.21 15.45
N PHE A 18 21.75 -1.21 15.80
CA PHE A 18 20.30 -1.15 15.57
C PHE A 18 19.94 0.14 14.83
N ALA A 19 19.31 0.00 13.65
CA ALA A 19 19.07 1.12 12.72
C ALA A 19 17.59 1.29 12.35
N LEU A 20 16.64 0.75 13.15
CA LEU A 20 15.21 0.78 12.82
C LEU A 20 14.68 2.19 12.56
N PHE A 21 15.10 3.17 13.37
CA PHE A 21 14.68 4.57 13.23
C PHE A 21 15.68 5.45 12.48
N ALA A 22 16.63 4.85 11.75
CA ALA A 22 17.60 5.61 10.97
C ALA A 22 16.99 6.21 9.69
N TYR A 23 15.94 5.60 9.13
CA TYR A 23 15.29 6.06 7.90
C TYR A 23 13.83 5.65 7.83
N GLY A 24 12.97 6.48 7.20
CA GLY A 24 11.51 6.37 7.23
C GLY A 24 10.91 5.02 6.83
N PHE A 25 11.48 4.34 5.84
CA PHE A 25 10.95 3.05 5.38
C PHE A 25 11.06 1.93 6.42
N ARG A 26 12.11 1.96 7.26
CA ARG A 26 12.45 0.85 8.15
C ARG A 26 11.35 0.51 9.15
N PRO A 27 10.93 1.42 10.05
CA PRO A 27 9.90 1.10 11.03
C PRO A 27 8.53 0.88 10.39
N PHE A 28 8.19 1.69 9.38
CA PHE A 28 6.86 1.64 8.79
C PHE A 28 6.64 0.44 7.86
N PHE A 29 7.65 -0.03 7.12
CA PHE A 29 7.52 -1.26 6.33
C PHE A 29 7.50 -2.50 7.22
N LEU A 30 8.26 -2.49 8.33
CA LEU A 30 8.17 -3.56 9.32
C LEU A 30 6.79 -3.55 10.00
N ALA A 31 6.31 -2.37 10.41
CA ALA A 31 4.99 -2.20 10.99
C ALA A 31 3.88 -2.68 10.04
N ALA A 32 3.92 -2.29 8.78
CA ALA A 32 2.96 -2.76 7.78
C ALA A 32 2.95 -4.29 7.67
N GLY A 33 4.14 -4.92 7.59
CA GLY A 33 4.24 -6.39 7.53
C GLY A 33 3.70 -7.09 8.78
N LEU A 34 4.06 -6.61 9.96
CA LEU A 34 3.57 -7.15 11.24
C LEU A 34 2.06 -6.91 11.40
N TYR A 35 1.60 -5.71 11.04
CA TYR A 35 0.18 -5.39 11.17
C TYR A 35 -0.69 -6.14 10.16
N ALA A 36 -0.18 -6.44 8.98
CA ALA A 36 -0.84 -7.33 8.03
C ALA A 36 -1.12 -8.73 8.62
N LEU A 37 -0.20 -9.25 9.46
CA LEU A 37 -0.40 -10.50 10.19
C LEU A 37 -1.43 -10.35 11.30
N ILE A 38 -1.25 -9.34 12.15
CA ILE A 38 -2.11 -9.11 13.32
C ILE A 38 -3.55 -8.84 12.90
N ALA A 39 -3.77 -7.94 11.94
CA ALA A 39 -5.10 -7.53 11.52
C ALA A 39 -5.89 -8.67 10.85
N ILE A 40 -5.23 -9.52 10.03
CA ILE A 40 -5.92 -10.67 9.42
C ILE A 40 -6.15 -11.80 10.42
N ALA A 41 -5.22 -12.07 11.34
CA ALA A 41 -5.45 -13.04 12.41
C ALA A 41 -6.63 -12.60 13.31
N ALA A 42 -6.66 -11.32 13.71
CA ALA A 42 -7.77 -10.77 14.48
C ALA A 42 -9.09 -10.81 13.68
N TRP A 43 -9.04 -10.49 12.39
CA TRP A 43 -10.22 -10.58 11.52
C TRP A 43 -10.83 -11.97 11.47
N ILE A 44 -10.01 -13.03 11.27
CA ILE A 44 -10.51 -14.41 11.26
C ILE A 44 -11.13 -14.79 12.61
N TRP A 45 -10.49 -14.37 13.71
CA TRP A 45 -11.04 -14.60 15.04
C TRP A 45 -12.37 -13.89 15.25
N ILE A 46 -12.49 -12.60 14.90
CA ILE A 46 -13.72 -11.80 14.94
C ILE A 46 -14.82 -12.44 14.09
N TYR A 47 -14.47 -12.82 12.86
CA TYR A 47 -15.40 -13.39 11.90
C TYR A 47 -15.96 -14.74 12.37
N ARG A 48 -15.13 -15.58 13.01
CA ARG A 48 -15.53 -16.89 13.55
C ARG A 48 -16.33 -16.78 14.84
N SER A 49 -15.94 -15.87 15.71
CA SER A 49 -16.59 -15.70 17.03
C SER A 49 -17.89 -14.89 16.97
N GLY A 50 -18.20 -14.24 15.84
CA GLY A 50 -19.34 -13.33 15.71
C GLY A 50 -19.21 -12.05 16.55
N LEU A 51 -18.01 -11.69 17.00
CA LEU A 51 -17.76 -10.50 17.78
C LEU A 51 -18.03 -9.24 16.95
N ALA A 52 -18.57 -8.20 17.60
CA ALA A 52 -18.73 -6.87 17.04
C ALA A 52 -17.71 -5.92 17.70
N PRO A 53 -16.54 -5.71 17.05
CA PRO A 53 -15.47 -4.89 17.65
C PRO A 53 -15.81 -3.40 17.68
N LEU A 54 -16.80 -2.98 16.91
CA LEU A 54 -17.32 -1.61 16.89
C LEU A 54 -18.82 -1.61 17.27
N PRO A 55 -19.28 -0.66 18.09
CA PRO A 55 -20.69 -0.57 18.47
C PRO A 55 -21.61 -0.42 17.26
N ALA A 56 -22.71 -1.17 17.23
CA ALA A 56 -23.79 -1.09 16.24
C ALA A 56 -23.33 -1.11 14.75
N THR A 57 -22.15 -1.66 14.46
CA THR A 57 -21.63 -1.72 13.09
C THR A 57 -21.25 -3.14 12.66
N PRO A 58 -21.40 -3.48 11.36
CA PRO A 58 -20.94 -4.76 10.83
C PRO A 58 -19.41 -4.94 11.02
N PRO A 59 -18.93 -6.11 11.46
CA PRO A 59 -17.51 -6.35 11.73
C PRO A 59 -16.61 -6.18 10.50
N GLN A 60 -17.19 -6.27 9.29
CA GLN A 60 -16.47 -5.99 8.04
C GLN A 60 -15.95 -4.55 7.95
N LEU A 61 -16.62 -3.59 8.59
CA LEU A 61 -16.17 -2.20 8.63
C LEU A 61 -14.91 -2.03 9.48
N TRP A 62 -14.81 -2.76 10.61
CA TRP A 62 -13.57 -2.83 11.38
C TRP A 62 -12.41 -3.39 10.53
N HIS A 63 -12.65 -4.52 9.87
CA HIS A 63 -11.65 -5.13 8.98
C HIS A 63 -11.20 -4.16 7.88
N GLY A 64 -12.15 -3.52 7.20
CA GLY A 64 -11.86 -2.57 6.12
C GLY A 64 -11.02 -1.40 6.61
N HIS A 65 -11.37 -0.83 7.77
CA HIS A 65 -10.63 0.28 8.38
C HIS A 65 -9.19 -0.11 8.75
N GLU A 66 -9.01 -1.23 9.46
CA GLU A 66 -7.69 -1.65 9.90
C GLU A 66 -6.77 -2.04 8.75
N MET A 67 -7.32 -2.62 7.69
CA MET A 67 -6.55 -2.89 6.48
C MET A 67 -6.19 -1.61 5.72
N LEU A 68 -7.07 -0.62 5.70
CA LEU A 68 -6.87 0.62 4.95
C LEU A 68 -5.99 1.62 5.72
N PHE A 69 -6.37 2.01 6.92
CA PHE A 69 -5.67 3.05 7.69
C PHE A 69 -4.56 2.48 8.57
N GLY A 70 -4.69 1.25 9.04
CA GLY A 70 -3.64 0.55 9.78
C GLY A 70 -2.52 0.03 8.89
N PHE A 71 -2.80 -0.96 8.05
CA PHE A 71 -1.80 -1.63 7.21
C PHE A 71 -1.33 -0.74 6.04
N ILE A 72 -2.26 -0.30 5.18
CA ILE A 72 -1.90 0.52 4.01
C ILE A 72 -1.41 1.90 4.46
N GLY A 73 -1.99 2.48 5.51
CA GLY A 73 -1.53 3.74 6.10
C GLY A 73 -0.06 3.71 6.53
N ALA A 74 0.36 2.64 7.21
CA ALA A 74 1.79 2.43 7.54
C ALA A 74 2.66 2.32 6.28
N ALA A 75 2.22 1.55 5.28
CA ALA A 75 2.96 1.41 4.02
C ALA A 75 3.11 2.76 3.28
N ILE A 76 2.05 3.58 3.23
CA ILE A 76 2.07 4.94 2.66
C ILE A 76 3.06 5.82 3.43
N ALA A 77 3.04 5.80 4.76
CA ALA A 77 3.97 6.57 5.57
C ALA A 77 5.44 6.20 5.28
N GLY A 78 5.76 4.91 5.30
CA GLY A 78 7.10 4.41 4.97
C GLY A 78 7.54 4.78 3.56
N PHE A 79 6.63 4.67 2.59
CA PHE A 79 6.89 5.05 1.20
C PHE A 79 7.16 6.55 1.06
N LEU A 80 6.29 7.42 1.57
CA LEU A 80 6.43 8.87 1.42
C LEU A 80 7.65 9.42 2.15
N LEU A 81 7.95 8.94 3.37
CA LEU A 81 9.15 9.32 4.12
C LEU A 81 10.45 8.92 3.41
N THR A 82 10.38 7.99 2.47
CA THR A 82 11.53 7.53 1.67
C THR A 82 11.59 8.19 0.31
N ALA A 83 10.45 8.30 -0.35
CA ALA A 83 10.36 8.81 -1.71
C ALA A 83 10.53 10.33 -1.77
N VAL A 84 9.96 11.09 -0.81
CA VAL A 84 10.04 12.55 -0.80
C VAL A 84 11.48 13.06 -0.73
N PRO A 85 12.35 12.59 0.18
CA PRO A 85 13.78 12.94 0.13
C PRO A 85 14.43 12.65 -1.22
N SER A 86 14.13 11.48 -1.82
CA SER A 86 14.69 11.11 -3.13
C SER A 86 14.20 12.01 -4.27
N TRP A 87 12.98 12.54 -4.19
CA TRP A 87 12.41 13.44 -5.21
C TRP A 87 12.87 14.89 -5.08
N THR A 88 13.21 15.30 -3.84
CA THR A 88 13.50 16.69 -3.51
C THR A 88 14.98 16.94 -3.20
N GLY A 89 15.81 15.89 -3.09
CA GLY A 89 17.17 16.02 -2.60
C GLY A 89 17.28 16.44 -1.13
N ALA A 90 16.16 16.46 -0.40
CA ALA A 90 16.14 16.77 1.02
C ALA A 90 16.81 15.67 1.85
N ARG A 91 17.22 16.03 3.07
CA ARG A 91 17.73 15.04 4.03
C ARG A 91 16.66 14.02 4.37
N GLY A 92 17.03 12.75 4.50
CA GLY A 92 16.13 11.67 4.91
C GLY A 92 15.56 11.88 6.32
N PHE A 93 14.36 11.39 6.53
CA PHE A 93 13.68 11.46 7.83
C PHE A 93 14.15 10.30 8.73
N GLY A 94 14.64 10.63 9.92
CA GLY A 94 15.14 9.67 10.91
C GLY A 94 15.12 10.25 12.31
N GLY A 95 15.49 9.45 13.33
CA GLY A 95 15.60 9.88 14.73
C GLY A 95 14.24 10.19 15.38
N THR A 96 14.24 11.16 16.30
CA THR A 96 13.07 11.50 17.13
C THR A 96 11.79 11.77 16.34
N PRO A 97 11.77 12.55 15.24
CA PRO A 97 10.53 12.76 14.48
C PRO A 97 9.92 11.46 13.96
N LEU A 98 10.76 10.50 13.57
CA LEU A 98 10.31 9.20 13.07
C LEU A 98 9.79 8.32 14.20
N ILE A 99 10.42 8.37 15.38
CA ILE A 99 9.96 7.65 16.59
C ILE A 99 8.57 8.18 17.00
N VAL A 100 8.40 9.51 17.05
CA VAL A 100 7.10 10.13 17.37
C VAL A 100 6.02 9.71 16.38
N LEU A 101 6.29 9.78 15.08
CA LEU A 101 5.32 9.41 14.07
C LEU A 101 4.92 7.93 14.16
N PHE A 102 5.90 7.05 14.45
CA PHE A 102 5.64 5.63 14.67
C PHE A 102 4.80 5.38 15.94
N ALA A 103 5.12 6.08 17.03
CA ALA A 103 4.36 5.99 18.27
C ALA A 103 2.90 6.47 18.09
N VAL A 104 2.68 7.52 17.31
CA VAL A 104 1.34 8.02 16.96
C VAL A 104 0.58 6.98 16.13
N TRP A 105 1.21 6.36 15.12
CA TRP A 105 0.58 5.27 14.39
C TRP A 105 0.17 4.11 15.31
N LEU A 106 1.06 3.71 16.20
CA LEU A 106 0.79 2.63 17.17
C LEU A 106 -0.34 3.02 18.14
N ALA A 107 -0.34 4.26 18.62
CA ALA A 107 -1.40 4.76 19.49
C ALA A 107 -2.79 4.70 18.81
N GLY A 108 -2.88 5.04 17.52
CA GLY A 108 -4.09 4.86 16.73
C GLY A 108 -4.56 3.40 16.70
N ARG A 109 -3.64 2.47 16.42
CA ARG A 109 -3.98 1.02 16.40
C ARG A 109 -4.49 0.53 17.76
N LEU A 110 -3.83 0.93 18.83
CA LEU A 110 -4.25 0.57 20.20
C LEU A 110 -5.59 1.21 20.57
N ALA A 111 -5.76 2.49 20.25
CA ALA A 111 -7.01 3.20 20.51
C ALA A 111 -8.18 2.55 19.74
N PHE A 112 -7.98 2.18 18.47
CA PHE A 112 -9.02 1.53 17.68
C PHE A 112 -9.35 0.11 18.17
N ALA A 113 -8.37 -0.63 18.64
CA ALA A 113 -8.60 -1.92 19.30
C ALA A 113 -9.36 -1.77 20.62
N MET A 114 -9.22 -0.63 21.29
CA MET A 114 -9.91 -0.29 22.55
C MET A 114 -11.18 0.57 22.34
N ALA A 115 -11.64 0.73 21.11
CA ALA A 115 -12.76 1.60 20.75
C ALA A 115 -14.02 1.47 21.65
N PRO A 116 -14.42 0.25 22.08
CA PRO A 116 -15.59 0.11 22.96
C PRO A 116 -15.39 0.66 24.39
N TRP A 117 -14.15 0.89 24.82
CA TRP A 117 -13.81 1.22 26.21
C TRP A 117 -13.26 2.63 26.42
N ILE A 118 -13.01 3.38 25.34
CA ILE A 118 -12.44 4.73 25.43
C ILE A 118 -13.38 5.78 24.84
N PRO A 119 -13.31 7.04 25.31
CA PRO A 119 -14.10 8.13 24.74
C PRO A 119 -13.79 8.35 23.27
N PHE A 120 -14.81 8.65 22.47
CA PHE A 120 -14.66 8.92 21.03
C PHE A 120 -13.62 9.99 20.71
N ALA A 121 -13.59 11.07 21.50
CA ALA A 121 -12.63 12.15 21.28
C ALA A 121 -11.18 11.67 21.38
N LEU A 122 -10.89 10.79 22.35
CA LEU A 122 -9.54 10.22 22.51
C LEU A 122 -9.19 9.30 21.32
N LEU A 123 -10.12 8.42 20.94
CA LEU A 123 -9.96 7.56 19.77
C LEU A 123 -9.70 8.39 18.50
N ALA A 124 -10.53 9.40 18.24
CA ALA A 124 -10.41 10.24 17.05
C ALA A 124 -9.08 11.00 17.02
N VAL A 125 -8.62 11.53 18.15
CA VAL A 125 -7.30 12.19 18.22
C VAL A 125 -6.17 11.21 17.92
N CYS A 126 -6.17 10.03 18.52
CA CYS A 126 -5.14 9.03 18.29
C CYS A 126 -5.13 8.54 16.83
N GLU A 127 -6.30 8.28 16.27
CA GLU A 127 -6.45 7.73 14.92
C GLU A 127 -6.09 8.77 13.85
N LEU A 128 -6.63 9.96 13.94
CA LEU A 128 -6.47 10.99 12.92
C LEU A 128 -5.15 11.75 12.99
N ALA A 129 -4.30 11.54 13.99
CA ALA A 129 -3.06 12.30 14.15
C ALA A 129 -1.95 11.91 13.17
N LEU A 130 -1.90 10.65 12.68
CA LEU A 130 -0.83 10.14 11.84
C LEU A 130 -0.65 10.96 10.55
N LEU A 131 -1.72 11.12 9.78
CA LEU A 131 -1.64 11.69 8.43
C LEU A 131 -1.32 13.20 8.43
N PRO A 132 -1.86 14.04 9.35
CA PRO A 132 -1.43 15.43 9.48
C PRO A 132 0.04 15.59 9.89
N LEU A 133 0.52 14.76 10.82
CA LEU A 133 1.93 14.79 11.22
C LEU A 133 2.85 14.34 10.08
N LEU A 134 2.48 13.29 9.36
CA LEU A 134 3.18 12.88 8.14
C LEU A 134 3.22 14.00 7.10
N ALA A 135 2.06 14.64 6.84
CA ALA A 135 1.97 15.78 5.92
C ALA A 135 2.85 16.95 6.37
N GLY A 136 2.89 17.25 7.66
CA GLY A 136 3.77 18.28 8.23
C GLY A 136 5.25 18.02 7.98
N LEU A 137 5.68 16.76 7.97
CA LEU A 137 7.07 16.39 7.66
C LEU A 137 7.39 16.48 6.15
N ILE A 138 6.48 16.01 5.29
CA ILE A 138 6.76 15.89 3.84
C ILE A 138 6.39 17.13 3.03
N ALA A 139 5.47 17.98 3.50
CA ALA A 139 5.02 19.16 2.77
C ALA A 139 6.14 20.21 2.56
N PRO A 140 6.97 20.58 3.58
CA PRO A 140 7.98 21.60 3.41
C PRO A 140 8.96 21.32 2.26
N PRO A 141 9.58 20.13 2.12
CA PRO A 141 10.47 19.86 0.98
C PRO A 141 9.74 19.82 -0.36
N LEU A 142 8.50 19.31 -0.42
CA LEU A 142 7.71 19.29 -1.67
C LEU A 142 7.34 20.70 -2.14
N LEU A 143 6.88 21.56 -1.24
CA LEU A 143 6.42 22.92 -1.55
C LEU A 143 7.60 23.84 -1.90
N ARG A 144 8.68 23.82 -1.12
CA ARG A 144 9.88 24.66 -1.36
C ARG A 144 10.50 24.42 -2.73
N GLN A 145 10.48 23.16 -3.20
CA GLN A 145 11.05 22.79 -4.49
C GLN A 145 10.02 22.78 -5.63
N ARG A 146 8.77 23.19 -5.37
CA ARG A 146 7.67 23.12 -6.35
C ARG A 146 7.65 21.77 -7.07
N ASN A 147 7.81 20.69 -6.30
CA ASN A 147 7.98 19.35 -6.85
C ASN A 147 6.70 18.90 -7.56
N ARG A 148 6.85 18.21 -8.70
CA ARG A 148 5.71 17.65 -9.46
C ARG A 148 4.83 16.67 -8.67
N ASN A 149 5.30 16.17 -7.53
CA ASN A 149 4.56 15.28 -6.65
C ASN A 149 3.81 16.02 -5.53
N THR A 150 3.87 17.36 -5.47
CA THR A 150 3.10 18.15 -4.49
C THR A 150 1.60 17.82 -4.46
N PRO A 151 0.91 17.51 -5.59
CA PRO A 151 -0.49 17.09 -5.56
C PRO A 151 -0.79 15.85 -4.68
N LEU A 152 0.20 15.03 -4.33
CA LEU A 152 0.03 13.93 -3.39
C LEU A 152 -0.38 14.39 -1.98
N LEU A 153 -0.08 15.64 -1.61
CA LEU A 153 -0.57 16.22 -0.34
C LEU A 153 -2.09 16.34 -0.33
N ALA A 154 -2.71 16.65 -1.47
CA ALA A 154 -4.18 16.69 -1.58
C ALA A 154 -4.78 15.28 -1.49
N VAL A 155 -4.13 14.26 -2.08
CA VAL A 155 -4.56 12.87 -1.94
C VAL A 155 -4.45 12.42 -0.48
N LEU A 156 -3.37 12.79 0.22
CA LEU A 156 -3.18 12.46 1.63
C LEU A 156 -4.23 13.16 2.52
N ALA A 157 -4.57 14.42 2.23
CA ALA A 157 -5.62 15.14 2.93
C ALA A 157 -7.01 14.53 2.69
N ALA A 158 -7.31 14.12 1.46
CA ALA A 158 -8.55 13.40 1.13
C ALA A 158 -8.61 12.03 1.82
N PHE A 159 -7.49 11.32 1.93
CA PHE A 159 -7.39 10.04 2.63
C PHE A 159 -7.63 10.21 4.15
N TRP A 160 -7.07 11.27 4.74
CA TRP A 160 -7.36 11.66 6.11
C TRP A 160 -8.84 12.02 6.33
N LEU A 161 -9.44 12.76 5.40
CA LEU A 161 -10.85 13.13 5.47
C LEU A 161 -11.75 11.89 5.37
N ALA A 162 -11.40 10.92 4.53
CA ALA A 162 -12.14 9.65 4.44
C ALA A 162 -12.14 8.89 5.78
N ASP A 163 -11.00 8.88 6.49
CA ASP A 163 -10.90 8.32 7.84
C ASP A 163 -11.77 9.06 8.86
N ALA A 164 -11.71 10.39 8.85
CA ALA A 164 -12.53 11.23 9.73
C ALA A 164 -14.04 11.02 9.49
N VAL A 165 -14.46 10.92 8.22
CA VAL A 165 -15.85 10.61 7.84
C VAL A 165 -16.24 9.19 8.28
N PHE A 166 -15.33 8.20 8.14
CA PHE A 166 -15.57 6.85 8.62
C PHE A 166 -15.83 6.82 10.14
N LEU A 167 -14.94 7.43 10.93
CA LEU A 167 -15.09 7.48 12.39
C LEU A 167 -16.39 8.17 12.81
N HIS A 168 -16.69 9.32 12.20
CA HIS A 168 -17.94 10.05 12.47
C HIS A 168 -19.19 9.20 12.14
N ALA A 169 -19.16 8.48 11.00
CA ALA A 169 -20.27 7.64 10.57
C ALA A 169 -20.48 6.43 11.49
N VAL A 170 -19.39 5.77 11.91
CA VAL A 170 -19.46 4.65 12.88
C VAL A 170 -20.12 5.09 14.19
N TYR A 171 -19.69 6.22 14.74
CA TYR A 171 -20.27 6.74 15.99
C TYR A 171 -21.67 7.32 15.82
N GLY A 172 -22.02 7.79 14.62
CA GLY A 172 -23.37 8.18 14.24
C GLY A 172 -24.30 7.03 13.87
N ALA A 173 -23.85 5.76 14.01
CA ALA A 173 -24.57 4.56 13.64
C ALA A 173 -25.05 4.55 12.15
N ASP A 174 -24.23 5.10 11.26
CA ASP A 174 -24.47 5.13 9.80
C ASP A 174 -23.47 4.19 9.07
N PRO A 175 -23.74 2.87 8.99
CA PRO A 175 -22.84 1.92 8.33
C PRO A 175 -22.75 2.14 6.82
N GLY A 176 -23.77 2.74 6.21
CA GLY A 176 -23.77 3.07 4.78
C GLY A 176 -22.70 4.12 4.45
N ARG A 177 -22.69 5.22 5.23
CA ARG A 177 -21.70 6.28 5.10
C ARG A 177 -20.29 5.82 5.48
N ALA A 178 -20.17 4.98 6.53
CA ALA A 178 -18.89 4.38 6.89
C ALA A 178 -18.32 3.52 5.74
N ARG A 179 -19.14 2.70 5.10
CA ARG A 179 -18.75 1.92 3.91
C ARG A 179 -18.33 2.81 2.74
N ALA A 180 -19.07 3.88 2.44
CA ALA A 180 -18.73 4.83 1.38
C ALA A 180 -17.37 5.50 1.65
N ALA A 181 -17.10 5.89 2.89
CA ALA A 181 -15.81 6.47 3.29
C ALA A 181 -14.63 5.48 3.06
N LEU A 182 -14.81 4.19 3.37
CA LEU A 182 -13.80 3.17 3.06
C LEU A 182 -13.60 2.99 1.54
N LEU A 183 -14.66 3.02 0.74
CA LEU A 183 -14.54 2.93 -0.72
C LEU A 183 -13.76 4.11 -1.29
N VAL A 184 -14.08 5.33 -0.86
CA VAL A 184 -13.29 6.53 -1.22
C VAL A 184 -11.83 6.37 -0.83
N GLY A 185 -11.55 5.91 0.40
CA GLY A 185 -10.18 5.66 0.86
C GLY A 185 -9.44 4.62 -0.01
N ILE A 186 -10.11 3.55 -0.41
CA ILE A 186 -9.55 2.54 -1.31
C ILE A 186 -9.26 3.14 -2.68
N ASP A 187 -10.20 3.88 -3.27
CA ASP A 187 -10.00 4.52 -4.58
C ASP A 187 -8.86 5.54 -4.55
N LEU A 188 -8.64 6.25 -3.44
CA LEU A 188 -7.47 7.12 -3.25
C LEU A 188 -6.15 6.33 -3.22
N VAL A 189 -6.12 5.15 -2.60
CA VAL A 189 -4.95 4.25 -2.65
C VAL A 189 -4.71 3.75 -4.08
N LEU A 190 -5.76 3.37 -4.80
CA LEU A 190 -5.66 2.96 -6.20
C LEU A 190 -5.21 4.10 -7.10
N LEU A 191 -5.63 5.34 -6.82
CA LEU A 191 -5.13 6.55 -7.49
C LEU A 191 -3.62 6.74 -7.23
N LEU A 192 -3.15 6.53 -6.00
CA LEU A 192 -1.70 6.54 -5.69
C LEU A 192 -0.96 5.47 -6.51
N ILE A 193 -1.48 4.25 -6.58
CA ILE A 193 -0.91 3.17 -7.40
C ILE A 193 -0.92 3.55 -8.88
N THR A 194 -1.98 4.18 -9.37
CA THR A 194 -2.10 4.66 -10.75
C THR A 194 -1.01 5.67 -11.10
N VAL A 195 -0.79 6.66 -10.23
CA VAL A 195 0.18 7.75 -10.44
C VAL A 195 1.61 7.26 -10.23
N ILE A 196 1.88 6.62 -9.10
CA ILE A 196 3.24 6.19 -8.72
C ILE A 196 3.62 4.92 -9.48
N GLY A 197 2.78 3.88 -9.44
CA GLY A 197 3.00 2.62 -10.15
C GLY A 197 3.19 2.83 -11.65
N GLY A 198 2.39 3.70 -12.26
CA GLY A 198 2.52 4.06 -13.67
C GLY A 198 3.86 4.68 -14.05
N ARG A 199 4.63 5.17 -13.10
CA ARG A 199 5.99 5.71 -13.31
C ARG A 199 7.07 4.69 -12.95
N ILE A 200 6.93 4.04 -11.79
CA ILE A 200 7.99 3.17 -11.27
C ILE A 200 8.03 1.80 -11.96
N VAL A 201 6.86 1.22 -12.33
CA VAL A 201 6.84 -0.11 -12.95
C VAL A 201 7.55 -0.11 -14.30
N PRO A 202 7.21 0.76 -15.28
CA PRO A 202 7.93 0.80 -16.55
C PRO A 202 9.41 1.22 -16.38
N ALA A 203 9.73 2.13 -15.44
CA ALA A 203 11.11 2.53 -15.19
C ALA A 203 11.96 1.38 -14.64
N PHE A 204 11.43 0.61 -13.69
CA PHE A 204 12.13 -0.56 -13.14
C PHE A 204 12.25 -1.68 -14.17
N THR A 205 11.25 -1.85 -15.01
CA THR A 205 11.30 -2.80 -16.15
C THR A 205 12.38 -2.41 -17.13
N ALA A 206 12.44 -1.14 -17.56
CA ALA A 206 13.47 -0.66 -18.46
C ALA A 206 14.89 -0.91 -17.91
N ASN A 207 15.09 -0.61 -16.62
CA ASN A 207 16.37 -0.86 -15.96
C ASN A 207 16.73 -2.36 -15.91
N ALA A 208 15.74 -3.21 -15.61
CA ALA A 208 15.93 -4.66 -15.54
C ALA A 208 16.28 -5.27 -16.90
N LEU A 209 15.59 -4.84 -17.97
CA LEU A 209 15.85 -5.29 -19.34
C LEU A 209 17.22 -4.84 -19.83
N ARG A 210 17.60 -3.59 -19.53
CA ARG A 210 18.94 -3.05 -19.86
C ARG A 210 20.06 -3.87 -19.21
N LEU A 211 19.90 -4.25 -17.94
CA LEU A 211 20.88 -5.11 -17.23
C LEU A 211 20.98 -6.52 -17.81
N GLN A 212 19.98 -6.97 -18.55
CA GLN A 212 19.97 -8.24 -19.29
C GLN A 212 20.48 -8.11 -20.75
N GLY A 213 20.88 -6.91 -21.17
CA GLY A 213 21.29 -6.65 -22.56
C GLY A 213 20.11 -6.57 -23.54
N ILE A 214 18.86 -6.46 -23.03
CA ILE A 214 17.66 -6.38 -23.87
C ILE A 214 17.39 -4.92 -24.24
N THR A 215 17.36 -4.59 -25.53
CA THR A 215 17.21 -3.22 -26.04
C THR A 215 15.76 -2.73 -26.11
N VAL A 216 14.77 -3.63 -25.98
CA VAL A 216 13.34 -3.27 -26.04
C VAL A 216 12.93 -2.50 -24.80
N ALA A 217 12.50 -1.24 -24.98
CA ALA A 217 12.03 -0.39 -23.90
C ALA A 217 10.50 -0.52 -23.68
N PRO A 218 10.03 -0.35 -22.44
CA PRO A 218 8.60 -0.18 -22.14
C PRO A 218 8.02 1.04 -22.88
N ARG A 219 6.82 0.88 -23.44
CA ARG A 219 6.09 1.95 -24.11
C ARG A 219 5.14 2.63 -23.12
N THR A 220 5.18 3.96 -23.05
CA THR A 220 4.28 4.77 -22.23
C THR A 220 3.71 5.91 -23.07
N TYR A 221 2.42 6.19 -22.91
CA TYR A 221 1.71 7.22 -23.65
C TYR A 221 1.08 8.23 -22.68
N LYS A 222 1.47 9.50 -22.77
CA LYS A 222 0.99 10.57 -21.86
C LYS A 222 -0.55 10.72 -21.85
N TRP A 223 -1.19 10.54 -23.01
CA TRP A 223 -2.65 10.62 -23.09
C TRP A 223 -3.32 9.49 -22.30
N LEU A 224 -2.76 8.26 -22.40
CA LEU A 224 -3.26 7.09 -21.69
C LEU A 224 -3.06 7.22 -20.17
N ASP A 225 -1.93 7.80 -19.74
CA ASP A 225 -1.69 8.15 -18.34
C ASP A 225 -2.74 9.14 -17.82
N ARG A 226 -3.10 10.16 -18.63
CA ARG A 226 -4.14 11.13 -18.28
C ARG A 226 -5.51 10.48 -18.15
N VAL A 227 -5.89 9.62 -19.09
CA VAL A 227 -7.17 8.88 -19.03
C VAL A 227 -7.23 8.00 -17.79
N ALA A 228 -6.17 7.23 -17.51
CA ALA A 228 -6.12 6.38 -16.32
C ALA A 228 -6.23 7.18 -15.02
N ILE A 229 -5.52 8.31 -14.89
CA ILE A 229 -5.60 9.16 -13.71
C ILE A 229 -6.98 9.82 -13.60
N ALA A 230 -7.50 10.39 -14.69
CA ALA A 230 -8.79 11.06 -14.69
C ALA A 230 -9.94 10.11 -14.33
N SER A 231 -9.96 8.89 -14.89
CA SER A 231 -10.97 7.88 -14.56
C SER A 231 -10.91 7.45 -13.09
N MET A 232 -9.72 7.35 -12.49
CA MET A 232 -9.60 7.06 -11.06
C MET A 232 -10.07 8.23 -10.19
N VAL A 233 -9.79 9.48 -10.57
CA VAL A 233 -10.32 10.68 -9.88
C VAL A 233 -11.85 10.71 -9.96
N LEU A 234 -12.41 10.39 -11.13
CA LEU A 234 -13.86 10.32 -11.30
C LEU A 234 -14.50 9.19 -10.45
N LEU A 235 -13.82 8.06 -10.24
CA LEU A 235 -14.29 7.02 -9.31
C LEU A 235 -14.30 7.51 -7.87
N VAL A 236 -13.23 8.18 -7.41
CA VAL A 236 -13.19 8.79 -6.08
C VAL A 236 -14.38 9.74 -5.88
N ILE A 237 -14.68 10.59 -6.87
CA ILE A 237 -15.82 11.52 -6.81
C ILE A 237 -17.15 10.75 -6.83
N ALA A 238 -17.27 9.74 -7.67
CA ALA A 238 -18.50 8.97 -7.82
C ALA A 238 -18.85 8.17 -6.54
N ASP A 239 -17.84 7.68 -5.80
CA ASP A 239 -18.06 6.99 -4.53
C ASP A 239 -18.26 7.97 -3.35
N ALA A 240 -17.76 9.21 -3.47
CA ALA A 240 -18.00 10.25 -2.47
C ALA A 240 -19.40 10.88 -2.59
N VAL A 241 -20.04 10.82 -3.75
CA VAL A 241 -21.33 11.47 -4.05
C VAL A 241 -22.42 10.41 -4.18
N PRO A 242 -23.28 10.23 -3.14
CA PRO A 242 -24.29 9.13 -3.10
C PRO A 242 -25.29 9.12 -4.26
N GLN A 243 -25.49 10.26 -4.94
CA GLN A 243 -26.46 10.44 -6.01
C GLN A 243 -25.96 9.97 -7.38
N VAL A 244 -24.68 9.58 -7.52
CA VAL A 244 -24.17 9.09 -8.81
C VAL A 244 -24.74 7.71 -9.11
N PRO A 245 -25.48 7.55 -10.22
CA PRO A 245 -26.08 6.26 -10.59
C PRO A 245 -25.01 5.17 -10.79
N SER A 246 -25.34 3.94 -10.41
CA SER A 246 -24.45 2.77 -10.58
C SER A 246 -24.02 2.54 -12.04
N SER A 247 -24.85 2.90 -13.01
CA SER A 247 -24.51 2.84 -14.44
C SER A 247 -23.35 3.75 -14.81
N TRP A 248 -23.27 4.98 -14.26
CA TRP A 248 -22.13 5.87 -14.45
C TRP A 248 -20.88 5.36 -13.75
N GLN A 249 -21.01 4.85 -12.52
CA GLN A 249 -19.89 4.23 -11.81
C GLN A 249 -19.35 3.02 -12.60
N ALA A 250 -20.24 2.18 -13.16
CA ALA A 250 -19.87 1.06 -14.02
C ALA A 250 -19.10 1.51 -15.27
N PHE A 251 -19.63 2.54 -15.94
CA PHE A 251 -18.97 3.11 -17.13
C PHE A 251 -17.57 3.65 -16.83
N ILE A 252 -17.42 4.43 -15.76
CA ILE A 252 -16.12 4.99 -15.34
C ILE A 252 -15.14 3.86 -14.99
N ALA A 253 -15.61 2.83 -14.26
CA ALA A 253 -14.81 1.67 -13.91
C ALA A 253 -14.35 0.88 -15.16
N ALA A 254 -15.21 0.73 -16.18
CA ALA A 254 -14.87 0.09 -17.45
C ALA A 254 -13.79 0.89 -18.22
N VAL A 255 -13.94 2.20 -18.30
CA VAL A 255 -12.95 3.10 -18.93
C VAL A 255 -11.61 2.99 -18.19
N ALA A 256 -11.63 3.00 -16.85
CA ALA A 256 -10.44 2.83 -16.04
C ALA A 256 -9.77 1.47 -16.29
N ALA A 257 -10.55 0.38 -16.31
CA ALA A 257 -10.05 -0.97 -16.58
C ALA A 257 -9.33 -1.05 -17.93
N LEU A 258 -9.95 -0.54 -18.99
CA LEU A 258 -9.37 -0.51 -20.33
C LEU A 258 -8.08 0.32 -20.40
N ALA A 259 -8.09 1.51 -19.78
CA ALA A 259 -6.91 2.38 -19.72
C ALA A 259 -5.74 1.70 -18.99
N HIS A 260 -5.99 1.05 -17.86
CA HIS A 260 -4.96 0.34 -17.11
C HIS A 260 -4.46 -0.91 -17.85
N ALA A 261 -5.34 -1.67 -18.51
CA ALA A 261 -4.94 -2.80 -19.34
C ALA A 261 -4.05 -2.36 -20.51
N ALA A 262 -4.43 -1.28 -21.21
CA ALA A 262 -3.64 -0.71 -22.29
C ALA A 262 -2.29 -0.17 -21.82
N ARG A 263 -2.19 0.44 -20.63
CA ARG A 263 -0.89 0.83 -20.04
C ARG A 263 0.00 -0.38 -19.78
N LEU A 264 -0.55 -1.39 -19.13
CA LEU A 264 0.18 -2.59 -18.74
C LEU A 264 0.73 -3.37 -19.96
N SER A 265 -0.05 -3.46 -21.05
CA SER A 265 0.37 -4.17 -22.28
C SER A 265 1.63 -3.57 -22.91
N GLY A 266 1.84 -2.25 -22.76
CA GLY A 266 3.03 -1.56 -23.24
C GLY A 266 4.30 -1.80 -22.43
N TRP A 267 4.21 -2.26 -21.18
CA TRP A 267 5.33 -2.23 -20.23
C TRP A 267 6.28 -3.42 -20.29
N GLN A 268 6.13 -4.35 -21.24
CA GLN A 268 7.03 -5.48 -21.46
C GLN A 268 7.21 -6.42 -20.24
N GLY A 269 6.18 -6.55 -19.39
CA GLY A 269 6.23 -7.32 -18.14
C GLY A 269 6.60 -8.78 -18.32
N LEU A 270 6.13 -9.42 -19.40
CA LEU A 270 6.43 -10.82 -19.73
C LEU A 270 7.93 -11.11 -19.92
N ARG A 271 8.73 -10.09 -20.24
CA ARG A 271 10.19 -10.22 -20.38
C ARG A 271 10.94 -10.20 -19.03
N THR A 272 10.22 -10.03 -17.92
CA THR A 272 10.82 -9.91 -16.58
C THR A 272 10.68 -11.16 -15.72
N PHE A 273 10.21 -12.29 -16.26
CA PHE A 273 9.95 -13.53 -15.50
C PHE A 273 11.17 -14.06 -14.72
N SER A 274 12.38 -13.84 -15.21
CA SER A 274 13.62 -14.20 -14.50
C SER A 274 13.89 -13.33 -13.27
N GLN A 275 13.15 -12.23 -13.08
CA GLN A 275 13.37 -11.26 -12.01
C GLN A 275 12.13 -11.07 -11.14
N PRO A 276 11.95 -11.86 -10.06
CA PRO A 276 10.77 -11.78 -9.19
C PRO A 276 10.50 -10.37 -8.63
N ILE A 277 11.54 -9.60 -8.35
CA ILE A 277 11.45 -8.21 -7.86
C ILE A 277 10.83 -7.23 -8.87
N VAL A 278 10.66 -7.63 -10.13
CA VAL A 278 10.07 -6.82 -11.20
C VAL A 278 8.75 -7.40 -11.67
N TRP A 279 8.66 -8.71 -11.94
CA TRP A 279 7.40 -9.29 -12.39
C TRP A 279 6.29 -9.18 -11.33
N SER A 280 6.65 -9.16 -10.03
CA SER A 280 5.68 -8.95 -8.94
C SER A 280 4.94 -7.60 -9.05
N LEU A 281 5.63 -6.55 -9.52
CA LEU A 281 5.01 -5.24 -9.76
C LEU A 281 4.01 -5.29 -10.92
N HIS A 282 4.33 -6.02 -11.99
CA HIS A 282 3.41 -6.23 -13.11
C HIS A 282 2.21 -7.06 -12.70
N LEU A 283 2.42 -8.12 -11.90
CA LEU A 283 1.36 -8.97 -11.39
C LEU A 283 0.40 -8.17 -10.49
N ALA A 284 0.95 -7.35 -9.57
CA ALA A 284 0.16 -6.46 -8.73
C ALA A 284 -0.64 -5.45 -9.57
N TYR A 285 0.01 -4.84 -10.56
CA TYR A 285 -0.68 -3.88 -11.42
C TYR A 285 -1.75 -4.54 -12.31
N ALA A 286 -1.56 -5.80 -12.71
CA ALA A 286 -2.54 -6.54 -13.51
C ALA A 286 -3.89 -6.73 -12.77
N TRP A 287 -3.86 -6.83 -11.45
CA TRP A 287 -5.08 -6.88 -10.65
C TRP A 287 -5.91 -5.60 -10.68
N LEU A 288 -5.31 -4.46 -11.01
CA LEU A 288 -6.02 -3.19 -11.10
C LEU A 288 -7.05 -3.19 -12.25
N PRO A 289 -6.68 -3.44 -13.52
CA PRO A 289 -7.68 -3.59 -14.59
C PRO A 289 -8.65 -4.76 -14.36
N VAL A 290 -8.21 -5.88 -13.76
CA VAL A 290 -9.09 -7.01 -13.44
C VAL A 290 -10.15 -6.60 -12.42
N GLY A 291 -9.75 -5.99 -11.30
CA GLY A 291 -10.70 -5.58 -10.26
C GLY A 291 -11.66 -4.48 -10.73
N LEU A 292 -11.17 -3.53 -11.54
CA LEU A 292 -12.01 -2.48 -12.13
C LEU A 292 -13.01 -3.05 -13.17
N ALA A 293 -12.60 -4.03 -13.96
CA ALA A 293 -13.51 -4.74 -14.88
C ALA A 293 -14.58 -5.52 -14.12
N LEU A 294 -14.21 -6.25 -13.06
CA LEU A 294 -15.17 -6.93 -12.18
C LEU A 294 -16.14 -5.94 -11.53
N ARG A 295 -15.65 -4.78 -11.07
CA ARG A 295 -16.48 -3.71 -10.52
C ARG A 295 -17.50 -3.21 -11.56
N ALA A 296 -17.04 -2.95 -12.78
CA ALA A 296 -17.90 -2.50 -13.88
C ALA A 296 -18.99 -3.52 -14.19
N VAL A 297 -18.64 -4.79 -14.32
CA VAL A 297 -19.61 -5.88 -14.56
C VAL A 297 -20.60 -5.99 -13.42
N PHE A 298 -20.15 -6.02 -12.18
CA PHE A 298 -21.03 -6.13 -11.01
C PHE A 298 -22.02 -4.97 -10.92
N LEU A 299 -21.55 -3.73 -11.11
CA LEU A 299 -22.41 -2.53 -11.05
C LEU A 299 -23.41 -2.46 -12.23
N ALA A 300 -23.03 -2.96 -13.40
CA ALA A 300 -23.90 -2.95 -14.59
C ALA A 300 -24.94 -4.07 -14.59
N THR A 301 -24.62 -5.25 -14.05
CA THR A 301 -25.42 -6.48 -14.26
C THR A 301 -25.89 -7.15 -12.97
N GLY A 302 -25.30 -6.81 -11.80
CA GLY A 302 -25.54 -7.53 -10.55
C GLY A 302 -24.94 -8.94 -10.50
N ALA A 303 -24.05 -9.30 -11.46
CA ALA A 303 -23.50 -10.64 -11.59
C ALA A 303 -22.68 -11.05 -10.34
N GLN A 304 -23.16 -12.09 -9.63
CA GLN A 304 -22.61 -12.50 -8.33
C GLN A 304 -21.15 -12.99 -8.41
N TRP A 305 -20.73 -13.57 -9.53
CA TRP A 305 -19.34 -13.97 -9.74
C TRP A 305 -18.34 -12.79 -9.75
N ALA A 306 -18.83 -11.57 -10.02
CA ALA A 306 -18.04 -10.34 -9.97
C ALA A 306 -18.19 -9.58 -8.63
N ALA A 307 -19.01 -10.05 -7.69
CA ALA A 307 -19.31 -9.35 -6.43
C ALA A 307 -18.10 -9.09 -5.54
N HIS A 308 -17.04 -9.90 -5.68
CA HIS A 308 -15.84 -9.78 -4.87
C HIS A 308 -14.74 -8.89 -5.48
N TRP A 309 -15.09 -8.02 -6.44
CA TRP A 309 -14.20 -7.07 -7.12
C TRP A 309 -13.33 -6.26 -6.15
N LEU A 310 -13.87 -5.91 -4.99
CA LEU A 310 -13.16 -5.13 -3.99
C LEU A 310 -11.86 -5.84 -3.52
N HIS A 311 -11.89 -7.17 -3.35
CA HIS A 311 -10.72 -7.93 -2.94
C HIS A 311 -9.71 -8.10 -4.08
N ALA A 312 -10.12 -8.05 -5.34
CA ALA A 312 -9.20 -7.96 -6.47
C ALA A 312 -8.38 -6.66 -6.42
N LEU A 313 -9.01 -5.54 -6.03
CA LEU A 313 -8.37 -4.24 -5.90
C LEU A 313 -7.54 -4.13 -4.62
N THR A 314 -8.00 -4.70 -3.49
CA THR A 314 -7.31 -4.55 -2.20
C THR A 314 -6.24 -5.61 -1.97
N ILE A 315 -6.52 -6.91 -2.16
CA ILE A 315 -5.52 -7.99 -2.00
C ILE A 315 -4.63 -8.02 -3.24
N GLY A 316 -5.25 -8.13 -4.43
CA GLY A 316 -4.54 -8.32 -5.68
C GLY A 316 -3.71 -7.09 -6.08
N ALA A 317 -4.33 -5.91 -6.18
CA ALA A 317 -3.62 -4.72 -6.61
C ALA A 317 -2.87 -4.04 -5.46
N ALA A 318 -3.55 -3.62 -4.38
CA ALA A 318 -2.93 -2.79 -3.36
C ALA A 318 -1.92 -3.56 -2.50
N ALA A 319 -2.32 -4.68 -1.87
CA ALA A 319 -1.42 -5.38 -0.95
C ALA A 319 -0.22 -6.02 -1.67
N LEU A 320 -0.43 -6.63 -2.85
CA LEU A 320 0.68 -7.17 -3.63
C LEU A 320 1.62 -6.07 -4.14
N MET A 321 1.11 -4.89 -4.53
CA MET A 321 1.92 -3.73 -4.88
C MET A 321 2.73 -3.23 -3.69
N ILE A 322 2.12 -3.15 -2.51
CA ILE A 322 2.81 -2.80 -1.26
C ILE A 322 3.93 -3.80 -0.98
N LEU A 323 3.67 -5.11 -1.02
CA LEU A 323 4.69 -6.13 -0.79
C LEU A 323 5.83 -6.02 -1.81
N ALA A 324 5.53 -5.83 -3.10
CA ALA A 324 6.53 -5.70 -4.16
C ALA A 324 7.37 -4.42 -4.03
N VAL A 325 6.74 -3.29 -3.70
CA VAL A 325 7.46 -2.01 -3.51
C VAL A 325 8.28 -2.02 -2.22
N THR A 326 7.72 -2.49 -1.11
CA THR A 326 8.42 -2.51 0.19
C THR A 326 9.66 -3.41 0.13
N THR A 327 9.57 -4.59 -0.48
CA THR A 327 10.71 -5.50 -0.62
C THR A 327 11.82 -4.89 -1.48
N ARG A 328 11.46 -4.29 -2.61
CA ARG A 328 12.41 -3.63 -3.50
C ARG A 328 13.06 -2.40 -2.85
N ALA A 329 12.25 -1.51 -2.27
CA ALA A 329 12.73 -0.30 -1.62
C ALA A 329 13.64 -0.62 -0.44
N SER A 330 13.27 -1.60 0.38
CA SER A 330 14.09 -2.05 1.52
C SER A 330 15.48 -2.52 1.08
N LEU A 331 15.58 -3.33 0.02
CA LEU A 331 16.88 -3.76 -0.50
C LEU A 331 17.71 -2.59 -1.01
N GLY A 332 17.10 -1.72 -1.85
CA GLY A 332 17.81 -0.59 -2.45
C GLY A 332 18.32 0.41 -1.41
N HIS A 333 17.45 0.80 -0.47
CA HIS A 333 17.82 1.75 0.59
C HIS A 333 18.68 1.14 1.71
N ALA A 334 18.70 -0.19 1.86
CA ALA A 334 19.65 -0.89 2.75
C ALA A 334 21.01 -1.20 2.09
N GLY A 335 21.29 -0.71 0.87
CA GLY A 335 22.56 -0.93 0.18
C GLY A 335 22.77 -2.38 -0.27
N ARG A 336 21.69 -3.13 -0.52
CA ARG A 336 21.74 -4.54 -0.92
C ARG A 336 21.43 -4.71 -2.41
N PRO A 337 21.94 -5.79 -3.04
CA PRO A 337 21.56 -6.13 -4.42
C PRO A 337 20.04 -6.27 -4.57
N LEU A 338 19.49 -5.78 -5.70
CA LEU A 338 18.07 -5.85 -6.01
C LEU A 338 17.65 -7.27 -6.47
N ARG A 339 17.92 -8.26 -5.63
CA ARG A 339 17.57 -9.66 -5.84
C ARG A 339 16.85 -10.16 -4.60
N VAL A 340 15.59 -10.57 -4.75
CA VAL A 340 14.81 -11.13 -3.64
C VAL A 340 15.19 -12.58 -3.37
N ALA A 341 15.19 -12.96 -2.11
CA ALA A 341 15.35 -14.36 -1.70
C ALA A 341 14.14 -15.21 -2.20
N ARG A 342 14.36 -16.50 -2.44
CA ARG A 342 13.30 -17.43 -2.90
C ARG A 342 12.01 -17.38 -2.06
N PRO A 343 12.05 -17.32 -0.72
CA PRO A 343 10.83 -17.19 0.09
C PRO A 343 9.99 -15.96 -0.26
N ILE A 344 10.60 -14.88 -0.70
CA ILE A 344 9.87 -13.66 -1.09
C ILE A 344 9.19 -13.83 -2.45
N ALA A 345 9.80 -14.53 -3.39
CA ALA A 345 9.11 -14.88 -4.63
C ALA A 345 7.90 -15.79 -4.38
N VAL A 346 8.00 -16.72 -3.41
CA VAL A 346 6.86 -17.52 -2.93
C VAL A 346 5.79 -16.62 -2.28
N ALA A 347 6.19 -15.64 -1.46
CA ALA A 347 5.26 -14.70 -0.82
C ALA A 347 4.43 -13.91 -1.84
N TYR A 348 5.02 -13.49 -2.96
CA TYR A 348 4.28 -12.85 -4.07
C TYR A 348 3.23 -13.80 -4.67
N GLY A 349 3.60 -15.07 -4.89
CA GLY A 349 2.69 -16.10 -5.40
C GLY A 349 1.55 -16.41 -4.43
N LEU A 350 1.86 -16.52 -3.14
CA LEU A 350 0.86 -16.75 -2.08
C LEU A 350 -0.15 -15.60 -1.96
N LEU A 351 0.31 -14.36 -2.08
CA LEU A 351 -0.58 -13.20 -2.01
C LEU A 351 -1.46 -13.09 -3.28
N ALA A 352 -0.92 -13.42 -4.44
CA ALA A 352 -1.72 -13.56 -5.67
C ALA A 352 -2.75 -14.70 -5.56
N LEU A 353 -2.36 -15.83 -4.96
CA LEU A 353 -3.28 -16.95 -4.67
C LEU A 353 -4.37 -16.53 -3.69
N ALA A 354 -4.03 -15.77 -2.63
CA ALA A 354 -5.00 -15.22 -1.69
C ALA A 354 -6.07 -14.38 -2.43
N ALA A 355 -5.65 -13.54 -3.39
CA ALA A 355 -6.55 -12.76 -4.22
C ALA A 355 -7.43 -13.65 -5.11
N LEU A 356 -6.86 -14.64 -5.81
CA LEU A 356 -7.60 -15.58 -6.65
C LEU A 356 -8.67 -16.34 -5.86
N VAL A 357 -8.27 -16.89 -4.72
CA VAL A 357 -9.19 -17.61 -3.81
C VAL A 357 -10.32 -16.68 -3.34
N ARG A 358 -9.98 -15.48 -2.88
CA ARG A 358 -10.96 -14.57 -2.29
C ARG A 358 -11.95 -13.99 -3.31
N VAL A 359 -11.49 -13.83 -4.57
CA VAL A 359 -12.30 -13.21 -5.64
C VAL A 359 -13.18 -14.23 -6.34
N PHE A 360 -12.64 -15.40 -6.70
CA PHE A 360 -13.32 -16.31 -7.61
C PHE A 360 -13.89 -17.55 -6.94
N LEU A 361 -13.26 -18.04 -5.85
CA LEU A 361 -13.69 -19.27 -5.20
C LEU A 361 -15.09 -19.20 -4.56
N PRO A 362 -15.58 -18.03 -4.03
CA PRO A 362 -16.95 -17.90 -3.52
C PRO A 362 -18.05 -18.15 -4.55
N SER A 363 -17.73 -18.07 -5.84
CA SER A 363 -18.67 -18.30 -6.94
C SER A 363 -18.69 -19.75 -7.43
N VAL A 364 -17.85 -20.62 -6.86
CA VAL A 364 -17.80 -22.05 -7.24
C VAL A 364 -18.86 -22.81 -6.44
N PRO A 365 -19.80 -23.50 -7.11
CA PRO A 365 -20.83 -24.28 -6.42
C PRO A 365 -20.22 -25.34 -5.47
N GLY A 366 -20.84 -25.51 -4.32
CA GLY A 366 -20.42 -26.53 -3.32
C GLY A 366 -19.28 -26.08 -2.39
N ILE A 367 -18.71 -24.89 -2.57
CA ILE A 367 -17.71 -24.35 -1.67
C ILE A 367 -18.35 -23.39 -0.67
N GLU A 368 -18.19 -23.67 0.61
CA GLU A 368 -18.66 -22.80 1.68
C GLU A 368 -17.89 -21.47 1.69
N TYR A 369 -18.61 -20.36 1.77
CA TYR A 369 -18.04 -19.01 1.78
C TYR A 369 -16.98 -18.83 2.87
N VAL A 370 -17.21 -19.37 4.08
CA VAL A 370 -16.26 -19.29 5.21
C VAL A 370 -14.92 -19.91 4.85
N ARG A 371 -14.91 -21.05 4.17
CA ARG A 371 -13.67 -21.71 3.72
C ARG A 371 -12.87 -20.85 2.75
N THR A 372 -13.56 -20.09 1.87
CA THR A 372 -12.87 -19.19 0.94
C THR A 372 -12.18 -18.04 1.68
N VAL A 373 -12.79 -17.51 2.73
CA VAL A 373 -12.20 -16.49 3.60
C VAL A 373 -10.97 -17.04 4.32
N GLU A 374 -11.09 -18.23 4.90
CA GLU A 374 -10.00 -18.88 5.65
C GLU A 374 -8.80 -19.23 4.77
N LEU A 375 -9.03 -19.84 3.61
CA LEU A 375 -7.96 -20.19 2.67
C LEU A 375 -7.22 -18.95 2.16
N SER A 376 -7.97 -17.90 1.84
CA SER A 376 -7.37 -16.62 1.44
C SER A 376 -6.55 -16.01 2.59
N ALA A 377 -7.07 -16.03 3.81
CA ALA A 377 -6.37 -15.54 4.98
C ALA A 377 -5.09 -16.34 5.29
N LEU A 378 -5.13 -17.66 5.17
CA LEU A 378 -3.94 -18.52 5.37
C LEU A 378 -2.84 -18.18 4.35
N ALA A 379 -3.20 -18.02 3.08
CA ALA A 379 -2.25 -17.62 2.04
C ALA A 379 -1.67 -16.21 2.30
N TRP A 380 -2.49 -15.26 2.75
CA TRP A 380 -2.06 -13.92 3.17
C TRP A 380 -1.10 -13.98 4.37
N LEU A 381 -1.47 -14.70 5.44
CA LEU A 381 -0.65 -14.84 6.64
C LEU A 381 0.71 -15.46 6.31
N ALA A 382 0.72 -16.53 5.48
CA ALA A 382 1.97 -17.16 5.04
C ALA A 382 2.85 -16.17 4.23
N ALA A 383 2.26 -15.38 3.33
CA ALA A 383 3.00 -14.40 2.53
C ALA A 383 3.66 -13.33 3.41
N PHE A 384 2.92 -12.73 4.34
CA PHE A 384 3.47 -11.70 5.22
C PHE A 384 4.39 -12.26 6.31
N ALA A 385 4.18 -13.50 6.78
CA ALA A 385 5.14 -14.17 7.67
C ALA A 385 6.50 -14.36 7.00
N LEU A 386 6.54 -14.78 5.73
CA LEU A 386 7.77 -14.87 4.94
C LEU A 386 8.43 -13.48 4.77
N PHE A 387 7.62 -12.42 4.52
CA PHE A 387 8.14 -11.06 4.45
C PHE A 387 8.78 -10.65 5.78
N VAL A 388 8.09 -10.77 6.89
CA VAL A 388 8.58 -10.39 8.22
C VAL A 388 9.85 -11.18 8.56
N ALA A 389 9.85 -12.49 8.35
CA ALA A 389 11.03 -13.33 8.64
C ALA A 389 12.28 -12.90 7.86
N VAL A 390 12.14 -12.61 6.57
CA VAL A 390 13.26 -12.26 5.69
C VAL A 390 13.68 -10.80 5.85
N TYR A 391 12.73 -9.88 6.02
CA TYR A 391 13.01 -8.44 5.98
C TYR A 391 13.27 -7.80 7.35
N THR A 392 12.83 -8.40 8.46
CA THR A 392 13.17 -7.88 9.80
C THR A 392 14.67 -7.65 9.97
N PRO A 393 15.57 -8.63 9.72
CA PRO A 393 17.00 -8.39 9.86
C PRO A 393 17.55 -7.33 8.89
N ILE A 394 16.92 -7.10 7.73
CA ILE A 394 17.32 -6.06 6.80
C ILE A 394 16.90 -4.67 7.29
N LEU A 395 15.70 -4.58 7.88
CA LEU A 395 15.12 -3.31 8.34
C LEU A 395 15.69 -2.83 9.66
N VAL A 396 16.13 -3.74 10.55
CA VAL A 396 16.68 -3.37 11.86
C VAL A 396 18.21 -3.17 11.86
N ARG A 397 18.93 -3.70 10.86
CA ARG A 397 20.40 -3.58 10.77
C ARG A 397 20.82 -2.37 9.95
N PRO A 398 22.04 -1.86 10.16
CA PRO A 398 22.64 -0.82 9.32
C PRO A 398 22.71 -1.22 7.84
N ARG A 399 22.97 -0.24 6.98
CA ARG A 399 23.16 -0.47 5.55
C ARG A 399 24.35 -1.38 5.28
N ALA A 400 24.20 -2.28 4.33
CA ALA A 400 25.25 -3.24 3.98
C ALA A 400 26.48 -2.59 3.27
N ASP A 401 26.27 -1.41 2.66
CA ASP A 401 27.31 -0.64 1.96
C ASP A 401 28.05 0.37 2.84
N GLY A 402 27.80 0.35 4.16
CA GLY A 402 28.47 1.22 5.13
C GLY A 402 28.06 2.70 5.09
N LYS A 403 27.16 3.10 4.19
CA LYS A 403 26.66 4.48 4.10
C LYS A 403 25.67 4.79 5.22
N PRO A 404 25.51 6.06 5.64
CA PRO A 404 24.49 6.46 6.59
C PRO A 404 23.07 6.25 6.01
N GLY A 405 22.08 5.91 6.87
CA GLY A 405 20.66 5.80 6.49
C GLY A 405 19.97 4.51 6.84
#